data_758b92de1da1143d7752f5ad6eec558b
#
_entry.id   758b92de1da1143d7752f5ad6eec558b
#
_cell.length_a   1.000
_cell.length_b   1.000
_cell.length_c   1.000
_cell.angle_alpha   90.00
_cell.angle_beta   90.00
_cell.angle_gamma   90.00
#
_symmetry.space_group_name_H-M   'P 1'
#
loop_
_entity.id
_entity.type
_entity.pdbx_description
1 polymer ?
#
loop_
_entity_poly.entity_id
_entity_poly.type
_entity_poly.pdbx_seq_one_letter_code
_entity_poly.pdbx_strand_id
1 'polypeptide(L)'
;MAKDQFGFGTEKKDPEATVFSRLGHSLIPQLGIEGSKAALTLGLQSDARRPEYSAIVKELEKLAPKGVKVRSIDVSKKPFEVLKNPIAGAHYNPSTKTAYTAQRGINPNPGLLAHELGHAKQYTNPSSLINKLQAPSRLANYYNLTSIPLLFAKDESTAKTMAGVGTAASVPLFAHEMDASIKGRKMLMKAASKSGNKLGFLRSLAPFKGMPTYLLALASPYLMYKYLKSKGQYKEN
;
A
#
# COMPACT_ATOMS: atom_id res chain seq x y z
N MET A 1 37.01 55.97 9.31
CA MET A 1 36.20 54.84 9.81
C MET A 1 35.18 54.51 8.77
N ALA A 2 35.46 53.58 7.87
CA ALA A 2 34.54 53.10 6.87
C ALA A 2 33.93 51.79 7.44
N LYS A 3 32.60 51.75 7.62
CA LYS A 3 31.86 50.53 7.96
C LYS A 3 31.54 49.81 6.67
N ASP A 4 32.13 48.63 6.51
CA ASP A 4 31.83 47.74 5.43
C ASP A 4 30.38 47.30 5.49
N GLN A 5 29.61 47.74 4.50
CA GLN A 5 28.30 47.17 4.20
C GLN A 5 28.47 45.90 3.37
N PHE A 6 28.65 44.77 4.02
CA PHE A 6 28.40 43.47 3.38
C PHE A 6 26.90 43.23 3.32
N GLY A 7 26.30 43.74 2.24
CA GLY A 7 24.97 43.35 1.87
C GLY A 7 24.99 41.89 1.39
N PHE A 8 24.67 40.94 2.27
CA PHE A 8 24.27 39.60 1.86
C PHE A 8 22.94 39.76 1.09
N GLY A 9 23.05 39.86 -0.23
CA GLY A 9 21.90 39.76 -1.09
C GLY A 9 21.17 38.47 -0.80
N THR A 10 19.93 38.57 -0.34
CA THR A 10 19.01 37.45 -0.30
C THR A 10 18.80 37.01 -1.75
N GLU A 11 19.57 36.03 -2.21
CA GLU A 11 19.33 35.35 -3.46
C GLU A 11 17.84 34.92 -3.47
N LYS A 12 17.06 35.57 -4.31
CA LYS A 12 15.71 35.05 -4.63
C LYS A 12 15.92 33.71 -5.31
N LYS A 13 15.82 32.62 -4.52
CA LYS A 13 15.85 31.27 -5.07
C LYS A 13 14.77 31.18 -6.14
N ASP A 14 15.21 30.83 -7.34
CA ASP A 14 14.32 30.58 -8.47
C ASP A 14 13.23 29.58 -8.06
N PRO A 15 11.94 29.91 -8.26
CA PRO A 15 10.84 29.02 -7.91
C PRO A 15 10.95 27.64 -8.57
N GLU A 16 11.42 27.58 -9.82
CA GLU A 16 11.61 26.33 -10.55
C GLU A 16 12.75 25.51 -9.97
N ALA A 17 13.89 26.11 -9.64
CA ALA A 17 15.00 25.46 -8.97
C ALA A 17 14.57 24.88 -7.60
N THR A 18 13.64 25.55 -6.90
CA THR A 18 13.09 25.06 -5.65
C THR A 18 12.22 23.82 -5.85
N VAL A 19 11.39 23.75 -6.89
CA VAL A 19 10.55 22.59 -7.21
C VAL A 19 11.43 21.38 -7.58
N PHE A 20 12.44 21.57 -8.43
CA PHE A 20 13.38 20.50 -8.80
C PHE A 20 14.20 20.00 -7.60
N SER A 21 14.65 20.88 -6.73
CA SER A 21 15.32 20.52 -5.49
C SER A 21 14.42 19.67 -4.60
N ARG A 22 13.15 20.06 -4.42
CA ARG A 22 12.17 19.29 -3.64
C ARG A 22 11.86 17.94 -4.28
N LEU A 23 11.75 17.89 -5.61
CA LEU A 23 11.56 16.63 -6.32
C LEU A 23 12.72 15.68 -6.07
N GLY A 24 13.97 16.13 -6.19
CA GLY A 24 15.16 15.35 -5.87
C GLY A 24 15.16 14.84 -4.44
N HIS A 25 14.87 15.70 -3.46
CA HIS A 25 14.75 15.29 -2.05
C HIS A 25 13.57 14.35 -1.77
N SER A 26 12.49 14.43 -2.54
CA SER A 26 11.32 13.56 -2.37
C SER A 26 11.54 12.13 -2.87
N LEU A 27 12.45 11.93 -3.84
CA LEU A 27 12.74 10.61 -4.39
C LEU A 27 13.34 9.65 -3.36
N ILE A 28 14.20 10.13 -2.46
CA ILE A 28 14.87 9.28 -1.46
C ILE A 28 13.87 8.62 -0.51
N PRO A 29 12.95 9.35 0.17
CA PRO A 29 11.92 8.73 0.99
C PRO A 29 11.00 7.81 0.19
N GLN A 30 10.65 8.16 -1.06
CA GLN A 30 9.80 7.31 -1.91
C GLN A 30 10.47 5.98 -2.23
N LEU A 31 11.75 5.98 -2.59
CA LEU A 31 12.53 4.75 -2.81
C LEU A 31 12.62 3.91 -1.54
N GLY A 32 12.77 4.53 -0.37
CA GLY A 32 12.73 3.85 0.93
C GLY A 32 11.38 3.18 1.19
N ILE A 33 10.27 3.85 0.89
CA ILE A 33 8.91 3.31 1.01
C ILE A 33 8.71 2.12 0.07
N GLU A 34 9.06 2.25 -1.20
CA GLU A 34 8.91 1.18 -2.18
C GLU A 34 9.84 0.00 -1.87
N GLY A 35 11.08 0.25 -1.44
CA GLY A 35 11.99 -0.78 -0.95
C GLY A 35 11.45 -1.55 0.25
N SER A 36 10.84 -0.84 1.20
CA SER A 36 10.19 -1.46 2.37
C SER A 36 8.98 -2.31 1.98
N LYS A 37 8.16 -1.85 1.04
CA LYS A 37 7.04 -2.63 0.47
C LYS A 37 7.55 -3.90 -0.20
N ALA A 38 8.61 -3.81 -1.01
CA ALA A 38 9.21 -4.95 -1.67
C ALA A 38 9.77 -5.98 -0.67
N ALA A 39 10.49 -5.52 0.37
CA ALA A 39 11.04 -6.37 1.43
C ALA A 39 9.93 -7.09 2.22
N LEU A 40 8.85 -6.38 2.58
CA LEU A 40 7.69 -6.96 3.24
C LEU A 40 7.03 -8.01 2.36
N THR A 41 6.85 -7.74 1.07
CA THR A 41 6.27 -8.69 0.12
C THR A 41 7.11 -9.96 -0.02
N LEU A 42 8.43 -9.84 -0.08
CA LEU A 42 9.35 -10.98 -0.11
C LEU A 42 9.29 -11.81 1.18
N GLY A 43 9.24 -11.16 2.34
CA GLY A 43 9.07 -11.83 3.63
C GLY A 43 7.75 -12.61 3.74
N LEU A 44 6.67 -12.10 3.12
CA LEU A 44 5.36 -12.76 3.08
C LEU A 44 5.35 -14.07 2.27
N GLN A 45 6.22 -14.17 1.27
CA GLN A 45 6.28 -15.35 0.38
C GLN A 45 7.03 -16.53 1.01
N SER A 46 7.85 -16.31 2.04
CA SER A 46 8.68 -17.36 2.66
C SER A 46 7.89 -18.45 3.39
N ASP A 47 6.64 -18.17 3.77
CA ASP A 47 5.78 -19.06 4.54
C ASP A 47 4.98 -20.08 3.68
N ALA A 48 5.10 -20.02 2.34
CA ALA A 48 4.25 -20.78 1.41
C ALA A 48 4.55 -22.30 1.29
N ARG A 49 5.54 -22.81 2.05
CA ARG A 49 6.02 -24.20 1.88
C ARG A 49 5.33 -25.25 2.78
N ARG A 50 4.27 -24.89 3.50
CA ARG A 50 3.65 -25.78 4.47
C ARG A 50 2.57 -26.67 3.84
N PRO A 51 2.61 -27.99 4.04
CA PRO A 51 1.62 -28.92 3.45
C PRO A 51 0.17 -28.58 3.82
N GLU A 52 -0.07 -28.13 5.06
CA GLU A 52 -1.39 -27.74 5.54
C GLU A 52 -2.02 -26.59 4.76
N TYR A 53 -1.22 -25.77 4.10
CA TYR A 53 -1.71 -24.61 3.34
C TYR A 53 -2.49 -25.00 2.09
N SER A 54 -2.16 -26.15 1.47
CA SER A 54 -2.91 -26.66 0.32
C SER A 54 -4.37 -26.96 0.67
N ALA A 55 -4.61 -27.58 1.82
CA ALA A 55 -5.96 -27.88 2.30
C ALA A 55 -6.73 -26.59 2.62
N ILE A 56 -6.09 -25.64 3.29
CA ILE A 56 -6.71 -24.34 3.62
C ILE A 56 -7.06 -23.56 2.35
N VAL A 57 -6.18 -23.55 1.34
CA VAL A 57 -6.42 -22.86 0.06
C VAL A 57 -7.63 -23.46 -0.66
N LYS A 58 -7.76 -24.79 -0.72
CA LYS A 58 -8.92 -25.47 -1.30
C LYS A 58 -10.22 -25.07 -0.62
N GLU A 59 -10.21 -24.93 0.72
CA GLU A 59 -11.38 -24.45 1.45
C GLU A 59 -11.66 -22.96 1.24
N LEU A 60 -10.62 -22.13 1.08
CA LEU A 60 -10.78 -20.72 0.72
C LEU A 60 -11.42 -20.55 -0.66
N GLU A 61 -11.01 -21.37 -1.64
CA GLU A 61 -11.62 -21.39 -2.97
C GLU A 61 -13.12 -21.69 -2.92
N LYS A 62 -13.54 -22.65 -2.09
CA LYS A 62 -14.96 -22.95 -1.86
C LYS A 62 -15.71 -21.84 -1.13
N LEU A 63 -15.02 -21.02 -0.34
CA LEU A 63 -15.58 -19.87 0.38
C LEU A 63 -15.58 -18.58 -0.46
N ALA A 64 -14.97 -18.60 -1.64
CA ALA A 64 -14.96 -17.44 -2.53
C ALA A 64 -16.40 -16.99 -2.86
N PRO A 65 -16.65 -15.67 -2.96
CA PRO A 65 -17.95 -15.16 -3.34
C PRO A 65 -18.40 -15.71 -4.72
N LYS A 66 -19.70 -15.87 -4.91
CA LYS A 66 -20.26 -16.43 -6.15
C LYS A 66 -19.73 -15.70 -7.40
N GLY A 67 -19.21 -16.47 -8.34
CA GLY A 67 -18.66 -15.96 -9.60
C GLY A 67 -17.23 -15.45 -9.51
N VAL A 68 -16.59 -15.48 -8.33
CA VAL A 68 -15.18 -15.15 -8.18
C VAL A 68 -14.31 -16.36 -8.53
N LYS A 69 -13.34 -16.14 -9.40
CA LYS A 69 -12.35 -17.14 -9.80
C LYS A 69 -11.08 -16.95 -8.97
N VAL A 70 -10.43 -18.04 -8.60
CA VAL A 70 -9.11 -18.02 -7.98
C VAL A 70 -8.09 -18.52 -8.98
N ARG A 71 -6.97 -17.78 -9.15
CA ARG A 71 -5.85 -18.17 -10.02
C ARG A 71 -4.53 -17.98 -9.30
N SER A 72 -3.72 -19.02 -9.34
CA SER A 72 -2.32 -18.96 -8.89
C SER A 72 -1.39 -18.73 -10.08
N ILE A 73 -0.45 -17.79 -9.93
CA ILE A 73 0.59 -17.54 -10.93
C ILE A 73 1.90 -18.06 -10.36
N ASP A 74 2.47 -19.06 -11.00
CA ASP A 74 3.79 -19.57 -10.64
C ASP A 74 4.86 -18.61 -11.17
N VAL A 75 5.40 -17.81 -10.26
CA VAL A 75 6.40 -16.79 -10.58
C VAL A 75 7.76 -17.39 -10.99
N SER A 76 8.01 -18.66 -10.69
CA SER A 76 9.23 -19.36 -11.13
C SER A 76 9.19 -19.66 -12.62
N LYS A 77 7.99 -19.87 -13.18
CA LYS A 77 7.77 -20.16 -14.60
C LYS A 77 7.49 -18.93 -15.45
N LYS A 78 7.03 -17.83 -14.81
CA LYS A 78 6.61 -16.60 -15.49
C LYS A 78 7.13 -15.35 -14.80
N PRO A 79 8.46 -15.16 -14.68
CA PRO A 79 9.04 -14.04 -13.94
C PRO A 79 8.63 -12.67 -14.51
N PHE A 80 8.41 -12.56 -15.82
CA PHE A 80 8.01 -11.31 -16.47
C PHE A 80 6.53 -10.92 -16.23
N GLU A 81 5.64 -11.86 -15.88
CA GLU A 81 4.28 -11.50 -15.49
C GLU A 81 4.24 -10.79 -14.13
N VAL A 82 5.21 -11.07 -13.27
CA VAL A 82 5.38 -10.38 -11.97
C VAL A 82 5.86 -8.95 -12.17
N LEU A 83 6.73 -8.70 -13.15
CA LEU A 83 7.20 -7.35 -13.49
C LEU A 83 6.10 -6.47 -14.10
N LYS A 84 5.14 -7.07 -14.81
CA LYS A 84 3.96 -6.37 -15.36
C LYS A 84 2.93 -6.01 -14.28
N ASN A 85 2.96 -6.70 -13.13
CA ASN A 85 2.12 -6.44 -11.98
C ASN A 85 3.01 -6.24 -10.75
N PRO A 86 3.52 -5.03 -10.51
CA PRO A 86 4.47 -4.75 -9.45
C PRO A 86 3.91 -4.93 -8.03
N ILE A 87 2.64 -5.24 -7.87
CA ILE A 87 2.04 -5.67 -6.61
C ILE A 87 2.31 -7.18 -6.47
N ALA A 88 3.54 -7.48 -6.13
CA ALA A 88 4.19 -8.79 -6.23
C ALA A 88 3.72 -9.83 -5.21
N GLY A 89 2.47 -10.06 -5.01
CA GLY A 89 2.03 -11.09 -4.07
C GLY A 89 0.66 -11.65 -4.37
N ALA A 90 -0.33 -10.77 -4.45
CA ALA A 90 -1.71 -11.12 -4.73
C ALA A 90 -2.46 -9.86 -5.16
N HIS A 91 -3.54 -10.00 -5.92
CA HIS A 91 -4.45 -8.90 -6.21
C HIS A 91 -5.82 -9.45 -6.64
N TYR A 92 -6.87 -8.70 -6.32
CA TYR A 92 -8.21 -8.95 -6.83
C TYR A 92 -8.51 -8.03 -8.02
N ASN A 93 -8.90 -8.62 -9.14
CA ASN A 93 -9.38 -7.88 -10.31
C ASN A 93 -10.92 -7.90 -10.35
N PRO A 94 -11.60 -6.77 -10.06
CA PRO A 94 -13.06 -6.71 -10.02
C PRO A 94 -13.69 -6.85 -11.39
N SER A 95 -13.03 -6.44 -12.47
CA SER A 95 -13.58 -6.53 -13.84
C SER A 95 -13.68 -7.98 -14.31
N THR A 96 -12.68 -8.81 -14.00
CA THR A 96 -12.67 -10.24 -14.34
C THR A 96 -13.20 -11.11 -13.22
N LYS A 97 -13.54 -10.52 -12.05
CA LYS A 97 -13.88 -11.21 -10.81
C LYS A 97 -12.86 -12.29 -10.44
N THR A 98 -11.58 -11.99 -10.54
CA THR A 98 -10.51 -12.96 -10.32
C THR A 98 -9.59 -12.52 -9.20
N ALA A 99 -9.40 -13.37 -8.20
CA ALA A 99 -8.38 -13.23 -7.17
C ALA A 99 -7.11 -13.97 -7.66
N TYR A 100 -6.03 -13.22 -7.83
CA TYR A 100 -4.73 -13.74 -8.23
C TYR A 100 -3.84 -13.86 -7.01
N THR A 101 -3.07 -14.96 -6.93
CA THR A 101 -1.99 -15.13 -5.95
C THR A 101 -0.72 -15.51 -6.66
N ALA A 102 0.38 -14.85 -6.33
CA ALA A 102 1.69 -15.30 -6.75
C ALA A 102 2.12 -16.46 -5.86
N GLN A 103 2.67 -17.52 -6.46
CA GLN A 103 3.27 -18.63 -5.72
C GLN A 103 4.72 -18.81 -6.16
N ARG A 104 5.59 -19.05 -5.17
CA ARG A 104 6.93 -19.61 -5.39
C ARG A 104 6.94 -21.03 -4.85
N GLY A 105 6.79 -22.02 -5.74
CA GLY A 105 6.65 -23.41 -5.35
C GLY A 105 5.21 -23.93 -5.38
N ILE A 106 4.90 -24.96 -4.58
CA ILE A 106 3.73 -25.83 -4.78
C ILE A 106 2.42 -25.21 -4.27
N ASN A 107 2.47 -24.33 -3.26
CA ASN A 107 1.26 -23.84 -2.61
C ASN A 107 1.20 -22.30 -2.55
N PRO A 108 0.04 -21.68 -2.90
CA PRO A 108 -0.17 -20.26 -2.67
C PRO A 108 -0.26 -19.94 -1.16
N ASN A 109 0.12 -18.72 -0.78
CA ASN A 109 -0.01 -18.28 0.60
C ASN A 109 -1.49 -18.05 0.95
N PRO A 110 -2.08 -18.81 1.89
CA PRO A 110 -3.50 -18.71 2.20
C PRO A 110 -3.88 -17.37 2.82
N GLY A 111 -2.96 -16.68 3.50
CA GLY A 111 -3.21 -15.34 4.06
C GLY A 111 -3.36 -14.28 2.99
N LEU A 112 -2.50 -14.31 1.95
CA LEU A 112 -2.62 -13.41 0.80
C LEU A 112 -3.90 -13.70 0.02
N LEU A 113 -4.19 -14.97 -0.28
CA LEU A 113 -5.43 -15.35 -0.96
C LEU A 113 -6.66 -14.89 -0.17
N ALA A 114 -6.67 -15.09 1.14
CA ALA A 114 -7.77 -14.68 1.99
C ALA A 114 -7.98 -13.16 1.96
N HIS A 115 -6.91 -12.36 1.93
CA HIS A 115 -6.97 -10.91 1.79
C HIS A 115 -7.65 -10.51 0.46
N GLU A 116 -7.23 -11.11 -0.66
CA GLU A 116 -7.82 -10.84 -1.97
C GLU A 116 -9.29 -11.27 -2.07
N LEU A 117 -9.65 -12.38 -1.43
CA LEU A 117 -11.04 -12.78 -1.31
C LEU A 117 -11.83 -11.84 -0.37
N GLY A 118 -11.17 -11.18 0.56
CA GLY A 118 -11.72 -10.07 1.34
C GLY A 118 -12.13 -8.90 0.44
N HIS A 119 -11.26 -8.49 -0.49
CA HIS A 119 -11.60 -7.52 -1.53
C HIS A 119 -12.77 -8.01 -2.40
N ALA A 120 -12.73 -9.25 -2.87
CA ALA A 120 -13.83 -9.82 -3.63
C ALA A 120 -15.16 -9.72 -2.87
N LYS A 121 -15.14 -9.96 -1.57
CA LYS A 121 -16.33 -9.85 -0.71
C LYS A 121 -16.81 -8.41 -0.52
N GLN A 122 -15.95 -7.41 -0.59
CA GLN A 122 -16.36 -6.00 -0.58
C GLN A 122 -17.27 -5.70 -1.77
N TYR A 123 -16.97 -6.24 -2.95
CA TYR A 123 -17.74 -6.02 -4.17
C TYR A 123 -19.12 -6.73 -4.19
N THR A 124 -19.38 -7.64 -3.26
CA THR A 124 -20.72 -8.29 -3.17
C THR A 124 -21.80 -7.37 -2.58
N ASN A 125 -21.42 -6.26 -1.94
CA ASN A 125 -22.34 -5.25 -1.43
C ASN A 125 -22.00 -3.86 -1.98
N PRO A 126 -22.49 -3.50 -3.18
CA PRO A 126 -22.16 -2.25 -3.85
C PRO A 126 -22.63 -1.00 -3.11
N SER A 127 -23.63 -1.11 -2.23
CA SER A 127 -24.13 0.02 -1.44
C SER A 127 -23.31 0.32 -0.18
N SER A 128 -22.36 -0.54 0.18
CA SER A 128 -21.53 -0.33 1.37
C SER A 128 -20.67 0.93 1.24
N LEU A 129 -20.48 1.63 2.36
CA LEU A 129 -19.57 2.80 2.42
C LEU A 129 -18.17 2.45 1.90
N ILE A 130 -17.67 1.26 2.23
CA ILE A 130 -16.36 0.78 1.79
C ILE A 130 -16.26 0.69 0.26
N ASN A 131 -17.34 0.23 -0.40
CA ASN A 131 -17.37 0.23 -1.86
C ASN A 131 -17.39 1.64 -2.46
N LYS A 132 -18.09 2.57 -1.84
CA LYS A 132 -18.08 3.99 -2.25
C LYS A 132 -16.71 4.64 -2.09
N LEU A 133 -15.91 4.18 -1.13
CA LEU A 133 -14.53 4.63 -0.91
C LEU A 133 -13.51 4.05 -1.92
N GLN A 134 -13.91 3.13 -2.79
CA GLN A 134 -12.97 2.52 -3.76
C GLN A 134 -12.41 3.49 -4.79
N ALA A 135 -13.24 4.38 -5.35
CA ALA A 135 -12.75 5.35 -6.33
C ALA A 135 -11.70 6.29 -5.70
N PRO A 136 -11.97 6.92 -4.53
CA PRO A 136 -10.95 7.67 -3.81
C PRO A 136 -9.71 6.85 -3.44
N SER A 137 -9.89 5.59 -2.99
CA SER A 137 -8.76 4.74 -2.60
C SER A 137 -7.86 4.37 -3.79
N ARG A 138 -8.44 4.16 -4.97
CA ARG A 138 -7.65 3.94 -6.19
C ARG A 138 -6.82 5.16 -6.56
N LEU A 139 -7.39 6.38 -6.48
CA LEU A 139 -6.65 7.61 -6.72
C LEU A 139 -5.52 7.79 -5.70
N ALA A 140 -5.78 7.53 -4.42
CA ALA A 140 -4.76 7.59 -3.38
C ALA A 140 -3.64 6.55 -3.57
N ASN A 141 -3.98 5.39 -4.14
CA ASN A 141 -3.01 4.32 -4.43
C ASN A 141 -2.14 4.61 -5.67
N TYR A 142 -2.57 5.54 -6.55
CA TYR A 142 -1.73 6.01 -7.64
C TYR A 142 -0.66 6.95 -7.09
N TYR A 143 0.44 6.35 -6.60
CA TYR A 143 1.76 6.97 -6.42
C TYR A 143 1.79 8.26 -5.62
N ASN A 144 1.55 8.20 -4.33
CA ASN A 144 1.84 9.36 -3.47
C ASN A 144 1.30 10.70 -4.02
N LEU A 145 0.26 10.66 -4.89
CA LEU A 145 -0.38 11.87 -5.43
C LEU A 145 -0.76 12.82 -4.30
N THR A 146 -1.05 12.26 -3.12
CA THR A 146 -1.34 13.02 -1.90
C THR A 146 -0.15 13.81 -1.36
N SER A 147 1.08 13.48 -1.79
CA SER A 147 2.31 14.20 -1.41
C SER A 147 2.80 15.19 -2.47
N ILE A 148 2.32 15.09 -3.72
CA ILE A 148 2.72 15.99 -4.82
C ILE A 148 2.48 17.48 -4.49
N PRO A 149 1.34 17.88 -3.88
CA PRO A 149 1.12 19.28 -3.54
C PRO A 149 2.22 19.91 -2.67
N LEU A 150 2.91 19.09 -1.84
CA LEU A 150 4.01 19.57 -1.01
C LEU A 150 5.17 20.13 -1.80
N LEU A 151 5.38 19.69 -3.03
CA LEU A 151 6.45 20.18 -3.92
C LEU A 151 6.22 21.64 -4.31
N PHE A 152 4.97 22.08 -4.32
CA PHE A 152 4.55 23.42 -4.76
C PHE A 152 4.22 24.37 -3.60
N ALA A 153 4.29 23.90 -2.35
CA ALA A 153 4.02 24.74 -1.19
C ALA A 153 5.04 25.90 -1.10
N LYS A 154 4.57 27.12 -0.94
CA LYS A 154 5.44 28.32 -0.91
C LYS A 154 6.11 28.52 0.45
N ASP A 155 5.43 28.13 1.50
CA ASP A 155 5.85 28.34 2.88
C ASP A 155 5.50 27.11 3.75
N GLU A 156 6.00 27.13 4.99
CA GLU A 156 5.82 26.02 5.94
C GLU A 156 4.35 25.80 6.30
N SER A 157 3.58 26.85 6.51
CA SER A 157 2.15 26.76 6.89
C SER A 157 1.34 26.07 5.81
N THR A 158 1.55 26.49 4.56
CA THR A 158 0.94 25.88 3.38
C THR A 158 1.34 24.40 3.25
N ALA A 159 2.62 24.08 3.42
CA ALA A 159 3.11 22.72 3.37
C ALA A 159 2.49 21.81 4.44
N LYS A 160 2.39 22.31 5.68
CA LYS A 160 1.76 21.60 6.79
C LYS A 160 0.29 21.30 6.52
N THR A 161 -0.44 22.28 6.00
CA THR A 161 -1.85 22.13 5.61
C THR A 161 -2.00 21.09 4.50
N MET A 162 -1.18 21.16 3.45
CA MET A 162 -1.17 20.19 2.35
C MET A 162 -0.83 18.78 2.83
N ALA A 163 0.11 18.63 3.77
CA ALA A 163 0.42 17.35 4.38
C ALA A 163 -0.79 16.76 5.13
N GLY A 164 -1.50 17.59 5.89
CA GLY A 164 -2.73 17.19 6.58
C GLY A 164 -3.81 16.72 5.62
N VAL A 165 -4.07 17.49 4.57
CA VAL A 165 -5.03 17.12 3.50
C VAL A 165 -4.61 15.83 2.80
N GLY A 166 -3.34 15.69 2.45
CA GLY A 166 -2.81 14.48 1.82
C GLY A 166 -2.95 13.23 2.70
N THR A 167 -2.69 13.36 4.01
CA THR A 167 -2.91 12.29 4.98
C THR A 167 -4.39 11.93 5.06
N ALA A 168 -5.28 12.91 5.16
CA ALA A 168 -6.73 12.68 5.19
C ALA A 168 -7.24 12.01 3.90
N ALA A 169 -6.72 12.40 2.74
CA ALA A 169 -7.04 11.78 1.45
C ALA A 169 -6.58 10.31 1.34
N SER A 170 -5.62 9.89 2.16
CA SER A 170 -5.14 8.50 2.21
C SER A 170 -5.98 7.59 3.13
N VAL A 171 -6.84 8.16 3.99
CA VAL A 171 -7.71 7.39 4.91
C VAL A 171 -8.63 6.40 4.19
N PRO A 172 -9.29 6.74 3.05
CA PRO A 172 -10.13 5.80 2.33
C PRO A 172 -9.38 4.54 1.88
N LEU A 173 -8.13 4.68 1.43
CA LEU A 173 -7.29 3.54 1.05
C LEU A 173 -7.04 2.63 2.25
N PHE A 174 -6.61 3.20 3.37
CA PHE A 174 -6.36 2.44 4.59
C PHE A 174 -7.62 1.71 5.08
N ALA A 175 -8.77 2.39 5.10
CA ALA A 175 -10.05 1.80 5.50
C ALA A 175 -10.47 0.64 4.59
N HIS A 176 -10.28 0.80 3.28
CA HIS A 176 -10.58 -0.23 2.29
C HIS A 176 -9.72 -1.49 2.49
N GLU A 177 -8.42 -1.33 2.70
CA GLU A 177 -7.48 -2.43 2.92
C GLU A 177 -7.70 -3.11 4.28
N MET A 178 -8.01 -2.32 5.32
CA MET A 178 -8.35 -2.85 6.64
C MET A 178 -9.60 -3.73 6.59
N ASP A 179 -10.66 -3.27 5.94
CA ASP A 179 -11.91 -4.04 5.82
C ASP A 179 -11.69 -5.33 5.01
N ALA A 180 -10.89 -5.29 3.93
CA ALA A 180 -10.52 -6.49 3.18
C ALA A 180 -9.76 -7.49 4.08
N SER A 181 -8.81 -7.02 4.88
CA SER A 181 -8.05 -7.84 5.82
C SER A 181 -8.95 -8.48 6.89
N ILE A 182 -9.92 -7.73 7.44
CA ILE A 182 -10.90 -8.24 8.41
C ILE A 182 -11.76 -9.35 7.80
N LYS A 183 -12.30 -9.11 6.59
CA LYS A 183 -13.10 -10.09 5.85
C LYS A 183 -12.27 -11.32 5.49
N GLY A 184 -11.05 -11.10 5.02
CA GLY A 184 -10.09 -12.15 4.70
C GLY A 184 -9.76 -13.01 5.91
N ARG A 185 -9.49 -12.40 7.08
CA ARG A 185 -9.24 -13.14 8.31
C ARG A 185 -10.41 -14.06 8.69
N LYS A 186 -11.65 -13.56 8.59
CA LYS A 186 -12.84 -14.36 8.86
C LYS A 186 -12.94 -15.57 7.92
N MET A 187 -12.62 -15.37 6.64
CA MET A 187 -12.61 -16.46 5.65
C MET A 187 -11.47 -17.44 5.91
N LEU A 188 -10.27 -16.97 6.23
CA LEU A 188 -9.11 -17.79 6.55
C LEU A 188 -9.37 -18.70 7.76
N MET A 189 -9.92 -18.13 8.83
CA MET A 189 -10.26 -18.90 10.04
C MET A 189 -11.31 -19.98 9.75
N LYS A 190 -12.33 -19.65 8.96
CA LYS A 190 -13.37 -20.60 8.55
C LYS A 190 -12.80 -21.72 7.66
N ALA A 191 -11.91 -21.37 6.72
CA ALA A 191 -11.24 -22.34 5.85
C ALA A 191 -10.33 -23.29 6.64
N ALA A 192 -9.56 -22.75 7.56
CA ALA A 192 -8.69 -23.55 8.46
C ALA A 192 -9.51 -24.54 9.29
N SER A 193 -10.59 -24.09 9.93
CA SER A 193 -11.49 -24.96 10.69
C SER A 193 -12.08 -26.09 9.82
N LYS A 194 -12.55 -25.77 8.60
CA LYS A 194 -13.11 -26.78 7.68
C LYS A 194 -12.08 -27.77 7.14
N SER A 195 -10.83 -27.36 7.02
CA SER A 195 -9.73 -28.25 6.61
C SER A 195 -9.14 -29.08 7.77
N GLY A 196 -9.71 -29.00 8.97
CA GLY A 196 -9.19 -29.67 10.15
C GLY A 196 -7.91 -29.04 10.74
N ASN A 197 -7.50 -27.87 10.25
CA ASN A 197 -6.29 -27.19 10.69
C ASN A 197 -6.60 -26.13 11.75
N LYS A 198 -5.81 -26.10 12.83
CA LYS A 198 -5.86 -25.04 13.84
C LYS A 198 -4.82 -23.96 13.50
N LEU A 199 -5.28 -22.76 13.15
CA LEU A 199 -4.40 -21.61 13.00
C LEU A 199 -4.19 -20.94 14.36
N GLY A 200 -2.94 -20.83 14.79
CA GLY A 200 -2.59 -20.01 15.94
C GLY A 200 -2.89 -18.51 15.67
N PHE A 201 -2.99 -17.72 16.74
CA PHE A 201 -3.37 -16.30 16.68
C PHE A 201 -2.53 -15.52 15.64
N LEU A 202 -1.20 -15.62 15.70
CA LEU A 202 -0.32 -14.88 14.77
C LEU A 202 -0.55 -15.27 13.31
N ARG A 203 -0.82 -16.54 13.01
CA ARG A 203 -1.12 -17.00 11.64
C ARG A 203 -2.49 -16.52 11.16
N SER A 204 -3.45 -16.37 12.08
CA SER A 204 -4.75 -15.81 11.73
C SER A 204 -4.67 -14.33 11.30
N LEU A 205 -3.59 -13.63 11.65
CA LEU A 205 -3.30 -12.25 11.25
C LEU A 205 -2.62 -12.14 9.88
N ALA A 206 -2.35 -13.25 9.20
CA ALA A 206 -1.69 -13.24 7.89
C ALA A 206 -2.33 -12.30 6.85
N PRO A 207 -3.67 -12.11 6.76
CA PRO A 207 -4.27 -11.12 5.87
C PRO A 207 -3.89 -9.67 6.18
N PHE A 208 -3.42 -9.37 7.41
CA PHE A 208 -3.01 -8.02 7.82
C PHE A 208 -1.53 -7.73 7.58
N LYS A 209 -0.75 -8.69 7.10
CA LYS A 209 0.70 -8.52 6.91
C LYS A 209 1.06 -7.35 5.98
N GLY A 210 0.19 -6.98 5.03
CA GLY A 210 0.33 -5.80 4.18
C GLY A 210 0.01 -4.46 4.88
N MET A 211 -0.66 -4.47 6.03
CA MET A 211 -1.12 -3.24 6.69
C MET A 211 -0.02 -2.23 7.03
N PRO A 212 1.21 -2.63 7.43
CA PRO A 212 2.29 -1.66 7.65
C PRO A 212 2.60 -0.81 6.41
N THR A 213 2.45 -1.34 5.19
CA THR A 213 2.67 -0.57 3.96
C THR A 213 1.60 0.49 3.76
N TYR A 214 0.35 0.20 4.12
CA TYR A 214 -0.76 1.15 4.04
C TYR A 214 -0.70 2.20 5.16
N LEU A 215 -0.23 1.84 6.36
CA LEU A 215 0.07 2.81 7.41
C LEU A 215 1.18 3.77 6.99
N LEU A 216 2.22 3.26 6.34
CA LEU A 216 3.29 4.10 5.80
C LEU A 216 2.77 5.01 4.68
N ALA A 217 1.90 4.50 3.80
CA ALA A 217 1.25 5.32 2.77
C ALA A 217 0.38 6.43 3.39
N LEU A 218 -0.37 6.12 4.45
CA LEU A 218 -1.17 7.08 5.21
C LEU A 218 -0.31 8.18 5.84
N ALA A 219 0.84 7.81 6.41
CA ALA A 219 1.76 8.75 7.05
C ALA A 219 2.65 9.52 6.05
N SER A 220 2.78 9.04 4.82
CA SER A 220 3.76 9.51 3.84
C SER A 220 3.68 11.02 3.57
N PRO A 221 2.51 11.68 3.41
CA PRO A 221 2.46 13.13 3.21
C PRO A 221 3.07 13.91 4.38
N TYR A 222 2.79 13.49 5.61
CA TYR A 222 3.33 14.14 6.80
C TYR A 222 4.84 13.88 6.97
N LEU A 223 5.28 12.66 6.72
CA LEU A 223 6.71 12.31 6.77
C LEU A 223 7.50 13.08 5.71
N MET A 224 6.94 13.23 4.50
CA MET A 224 7.53 14.02 3.44
C MET A 224 7.64 15.50 3.83
N TYR A 225 6.58 16.08 4.39
CA TYR A 225 6.62 17.45 4.90
C TYR A 225 7.74 17.63 5.93
N LYS A 226 7.83 16.74 6.93
CA LYS A 226 8.87 16.81 7.96
C LYS A 226 10.28 16.71 7.36
N TYR A 227 10.46 15.82 6.41
CA TYR A 227 11.73 15.66 5.71
C TYR A 227 12.12 16.91 4.92
N LEU A 228 11.21 17.44 4.10
CA LEU A 228 11.47 18.65 3.32
C LEU A 228 11.72 19.87 4.21
N LYS A 229 10.99 19.99 5.33
CA LYS A 229 11.26 21.02 6.35
C LYS A 229 12.67 20.88 6.92
N SER A 230 13.11 19.68 7.30
CA SER A 230 14.46 19.45 7.85
C SER A 230 15.58 19.78 6.84
N LYS A 231 15.26 19.86 5.55
CA LYS A 231 16.17 20.28 4.47
C LYS A 231 16.06 21.76 4.13
N GLY A 232 15.35 22.56 4.95
CA GLY A 232 15.19 24.00 4.72
C GLY A 232 14.43 24.35 3.44
N GLN A 233 13.56 23.42 2.96
CA GLN A 233 12.86 23.61 1.69
C GLN A 233 11.66 24.56 1.76
N TYR A 234 11.27 24.99 2.96
CA TYR A 234 10.19 25.96 3.15
C TYR A 234 10.70 27.18 3.89
N LYS A 235 10.18 28.36 3.53
CA LYS A 235 10.43 29.58 4.27
C LYS A 235 9.72 29.50 5.62
N GLU A 236 10.40 29.87 6.68
CA GLU A 236 9.77 30.13 7.98
C GLU A 236 9.00 31.46 7.86
N ASN A 237 7.74 31.47 8.28
CA ASN A 237 6.93 32.67 8.34
C ASN A 237 7.20 33.40 9.66
#